data_7268ce7625fe3dbef13a0c3490d0ff67
#
_entry.id   7268ce7625fe3dbef13a0c3490d0ff67
#
_cell.length_a   1.000
_cell.length_b   1.000
_cell.length_c   1.000
_cell.angle_alpha   90.00
_cell.angle_beta   90.00
_cell.angle_gamma   90.00
#
_symmetry.space_group_name_H-M   'P 1'
#
loop_
_entity.id
_entity.type
_entity.pdbx_description
1 polymer ?
#
loop_
_entity_poly.entity_id
_entity_poly.type
_entity_poly.pdbx_seq_one_letter_code
_entity_poly.pdbx_strand_id
1 'polypeptide(L)'
;MNSKPQNDLFGQGAQDLVHRMSEAVDNFIASLTPAQRTTAIISFDNYEERTFWDYTPIQRKGLPLNEMERHQLRLAHKVVASGLSHAGYNTATTIMGLEPLLDAKEGWRSEVWWRDPLRYYLTIFGTPHMKSPWGWRFEGHHVSLHYTIVDGTIVAPTPTFFGSNPGESSLNGIATLRPLAVYEDLAREMMYALDDEQRSVALLSRIAPPDITQLNRPVVIDDALPAILPEFNDPPNVQNMMQFLDSEMESSSLTLEQLEPIRYSKTPSGLAAAAMTPGQREILKMLIAEYVQRMPDELAEIEMKKIEALGIDKVHFAWAGKLERNRGHYYRLQGPRFLVEYDNVQNDANHVHSVWRDPENDFGADLLAHHYAYEH
;
A
#
# COMPACT_ATOMS: atom_id res chain seq x y z
N MET A 1 18.65 -32.50 -11.24
CA MET A 1 18.96 -31.22 -11.90
C MET A 1 19.02 -30.21 -10.75
N ASN A 2 20.22 -29.71 -10.45
CA ASN A 2 20.43 -28.77 -9.33
C ASN A 2 19.77 -27.43 -9.68
N SER A 3 18.69 -27.11 -9.00
CA SER A 3 18.18 -25.75 -8.97
C SER A 3 19.24 -24.89 -8.26
N LYS A 4 19.87 -23.97 -8.99
CA LYS A 4 20.66 -22.90 -8.36
C LYS A 4 19.76 -22.17 -7.37
N PRO A 5 20.23 -21.86 -6.17
CA PRO A 5 19.42 -21.16 -5.19
C PRO A 5 19.02 -19.77 -5.71
N GLN A 6 17.82 -19.35 -5.36
CA GLN A 6 17.22 -18.03 -5.64
C GLN A 6 18.11 -16.83 -5.19
N ASN A 7 19.17 -17.09 -4.45
CA ASN A 7 20.11 -16.09 -3.91
C ASN A 7 20.84 -15.22 -4.95
N ASP A 8 20.91 -15.64 -6.23
CA ASP A 8 21.56 -14.84 -7.27
C ASP A 8 20.71 -13.64 -7.76
N LEU A 9 19.42 -13.58 -7.42
CA LEU A 9 18.55 -12.45 -7.76
C LEU A 9 18.65 -11.30 -6.75
N PHE A 10 19.10 -11.59 -5.53
CA PHE A 10 19.24 -10.62 -4.43
C PHE A 10 20.73 -10.26 -4.27
N GLY A 11 21.31 -9.58 -5.24
CA GLY A 11 22.72 -9.22 -5.23
C GLY A 11 23.16 -8.33 -4.04
N GLN A 12 24.41 -7.86 -4.08
CA GLN A 12 25.03 -7.00 -3.07
C GLN A 12 24.14 -5.81 -2.66
N GLY A 13 23.35 -5.24 -3.59
CA GLY A 13 22.44 -4.12 -3.31
C GLY A 13 21.38 -4.44 -2.26
N ALA A 14 20.79 -5.62 -2.28
CA ALA A 14 19.80 -6.02 -1.26
C ALA A 14 20.44 -6.19 0.13
N GLN A 15 21.66 -6.74 0.20
CA GLN A 15 22.39 -6.84 1.46
C GLN A 15 22.75 -5.47 2.03
N ASP A 16 23.21 -4.55 1.18
CA ASP A 16 23.53 -3.18 1.57
C ASP A 16 22.27 -2.43 2.06
N LEU A 17 21.13 -2.67 1.42
CA LEU A 17 19.85 -2.12 1.86
C LEU A 17 19.45 -2.66 3.24
N VAL A 18 19.48 -3.97 3.45
CA VAL A 18 19.16 -4.58 4.75
C VAL A 18 20.11 -4.07 5.84
N HIS A 19 21.40 -3.91 5.52
CA HIS A 19 22.36 -3.33 6.46
C HIS A 19 21.98 -1.88 6.85
N ARG A 20 21.62 -1.04 5.88
CA ARG A 20 21.15 0.35 6.15
C ARG A 20 19.88 0.37 6.98
N MET A 21 18.91 -0.53 6.70
CA MET A 21 17.68 -0.67 7.48
C MET A 21 17.98 -1.08 8.93
N SER A 22 18.82 -2.12 9.11
CA SER A 22 19.23 -2.61 10.43
C SER A 22 19.92 -1.52 11.26
N GLU A 23 20.89 -0.82 10.67
CA GLU A 23 21.58 0.29 11.32
C GLU A 23 20.60 1.41 11.74
N ALA A 24 19.65 1.76 10.88
CA ALA A 24 18.66 2.78 11.18
C ALA A 24 17.76 2.36 12.37
N VAL A 25 17.30 1.10 12.38
CA VAL A 25 16.46 0.55 13.46
C VAL A 25 17.27 0.44 14.76
N ASP A 26 18.50 -0.06 14.74
CA ASP A 26 19.36 -0.17 15.93
C ASP A 26 19.61 1.20 16.56
N ASN A 27 19.92 2.21 15.75
CA ASN A 27 20.12 3.59 16.22
C ASN A 27 18.83 4.17 16.83
N PHE A 28 17.67 3.88 16.23
CA PHE A 28 16.37 4.28 16.77
C PHE A 28 16.13 3.61 18.12
N ILE A 29 16.23 2.28 18.22
CA ILE A 29 16.05 1.51 19.46
C ILE A 29 17.01 1.99 20.55
N ALA A 30 18.27 2.25 20.22
CA ALA A 30 19.27 2.72 21.16
C ALA A 30 18.92 4.07 21.81
N SER A 31 18.18 4.91 21.06
CA SER A 31 17.75 6.25 21.55
C SER A 31 16.54 6.21 22.49
N LEU A 32 15.80 5.10 22.54
CA LEU A 32 14.55 4.99 23.28
C LEU A 32 14.77 4.76 24.78
N THR A 33 13.90 5.35 25.59
CA THR A 33 13.76 5.00 27.00
C THR A 33 13.24 3.57 27.16
N PRO A 34 13.40 2.93 28.33
CA PRO A 34 12.83 1.59 28.57
C PRO A 34 11.32 1.50 28.31
N ALA A 35 10.55 2.51 28.70
CA ALA A 35 9.11 2.57 28.46
C ALA A 35 8.78 2.63 26.96
N GLN A 36 9.45 3.52 26.21
CA GLN A 36 9.28 3.65 24.78
C GLN A 36 9.67 2.37 24.02
N ARG A 37 10.73 1.67 24.47
CA ARG A 37 11.12 0.38 23.87
C ARG A 37 10.00 -0.66 24.01
N THR A 38 9.36 -0.74 25.18
CA THR A 38 8.22 -1.66 25.41
C THR A 38 7.05 -1.36 24.47
N THR A 39 6.85 -0.09 24.13
CA THR A 39 5.79 0.33 23.21
C THR A 39 6.18 0.08 21.74
N ALA A 40 7.44 0.37 21.38
CA ALA A 40 7.92 0.32 19.99
C ALA A 40 8.22 -1.09 19.49
N ILE A 41 8.62 -2.02 20.39
CA ILE A 41 9.13 -3.35 20.01
C ILE A 41 8.10 -4.42 20.39
N ILE A 42 7.73 -5.22 19.40
CA ILE A 42 6.79 -6.34 19.52
C ILE A 42 7.50 -7.62 19.07
N SER A 43 7.17 -8.77 19.70
CA SER A 43 7.72 -10.06 19.25
C SER A 43 7.37 -10.29 17.76
N PHE A 44 8.35 -10.79 17.01
CA PHE A 44 8.13 -11.17 15.61
C PHE A 44 7.08 -12.29 15.48
N ASP A 45 6.98 -13.16 16.48
CA ASP A 45 6.01 -14.27 16.53
C ASP A 45 4.56 -13.80 16.80
N ASN A 46 4.36 -12.53 17.12
CA ASN A 46 3.01 -11.98 17.22
C ASN A 46 2.42 -11.79 15.83
N TYR A 47 1.94 -12.88 15.25
CA TYR A 47 1.42 -12.92 13.88
C TYR A 47 0.26 -11.95 13.66
N GLU A 48 -0.70 -11.90 14.57
CA GLU A 48 -1.87 -11.03 14.48
C GLU A 48 -1.47 -9.56 14.36
N GLU A 49 -0.55 -9.11 15.23
CA GLU A 49 -0.09 -7.72 15.19
C GLU A 49 0.82 -7.44 14.00
N ARG A 50 1.65 -8.40 13.59
CA ARG A 50 2.57 -8.24 12.47
C ARG A 50 1.84 -8.15 11.12
N THR A 51 0.67 -8.77 11.01
CA THR A 51 -0.16 -8.75 9.80
C THR A 51 -1.33 -7.76 9.90
N PHE A 52 -1.47 -7.08 11.04
CA PHE A 52 -2.41 -5.97 11.18
C PHE A 52 -1.95 -4.79 10.33
N TRP A 53 -2.86 -4.21 9.55
CA TRP A 53 -2.66 -2.95 8.86
C TRP A 53 -3.98 -2.19 8.76
N ASP A 54 -3.87 -0.87 8.74
CA ASP A 54 -5.03 0.01 8.66
C ASP A 54 -4.61 1.37 8.09
N TYR A 55 -5.50 2.03 7.37
CA TYR A 55 -5.25 3.32 6.74
C TYR A 55 -6.17 4.44 7.25
N THR A 56 -7.02 4.14 8.22
CA THR A 56 -7.91 5.11 8.85
C THR A 56 -7.26 5.77 10.08
N PRO A 57 -7.79 6.88 10.62
CA PRO A 57 -7.19 7.60 11.75
C PRO A 57 -7.48 6.94 13.12
N ILE A 58 -7.18 5.65 13.28
CA ILE A 58 -7.35 4.90 14.54
C ILE A 58 -6.09 4.91 15.41
N GLN A 59 -6.22 4.46 16.65
CA GLN A 59 -5.07 4.14 17.50
C GLN A 59 -4.46 2.80 17.08
N ARG A 60 -3.12 2.74 17.09
CA ARG A 60 -2.35 1.54 16.73
C ARG A 60 -1.33 1.20 17.81
N LYS A 61 -0.86 -0.03 17.82
CA LYS A 61 0.34 -0.38 18.57
C LYS A 61 1.59 0.17 17.86
N GLY A 62 2.66 0.33 18.62
CA GLY A 62 3.88 1.01 18.18
C GLY A 62 4.06 2.36 18.88
N LEU A 63 5.21 2.96 18.72
CA LEU A 63 5.53 4.26 19.32
C LEU A 63 5.09 5.38 18.33
N PRO A 64 4.13 6.25 18.71
CA PRO A 64 3.72 7.35 17.86
C PRO A 64 4.78 8.46 17.86
N LEU A 65 4.90 9.16 16.73
CA LEU A 65 5.90 10.22 16.55
C LEU A 65 5.73 11.37 17.55
N ASN A 66 4.49 11.69 17.96
CA ASN A 66 4.21 12.75 18.93
C ASN A 66 4.63 12.42 20.38
N GLU A 67 5.01 11.17 20.67
CA GLU A 67 5.59 10.75 21.95
C GLU A 67 7.13 10.63 21.89
N MET A 68 7.75 11.09 20.81
CA MET A 68 9.20 11.03 20.61
C MET A 68 9.87 12.37 20.87
N GLU A 69 11.04 12.32 21.49
CA GLU A 69 11.93 13.47 21.56
C GLU A 69 12.47 13.83 20.16
N ARG A 70 12.92 15.07 19.99
CA ARG A 70 13.39 15.59 18.70
C ARG A 70 14.44 14.71 18.01
N HIS A 71 15.38 14.17 18.78
CA HIS A 71 16.42 13.30 18.23
C HIS A 71 15.87 11.93 17.84
N GLN A 72 14.90 11.38 18.62
CA GLN A 72 14.22 10.12 18.33
C GLN A 72 13.35 10.25 17.06
N LEU A 73 12.63 11.35 16.93
CA LEU A 73 11.83 11.65 15.73
C LEU A 73 12.69 11.62 14.45
N ARG A 74 13.89 12.21 14.49
CA ARG A 74 14.82 12.14 13.34
C ARG A 74 15.27 10.72 13.03
N LEU A 75 15.50 9.90 14.04
CA LEU A 75 15.90 8.50 13.86
C LEU A 75 14.72 7.64 13.36
N ALA A 76 13.49 7.88 13.83
CA ALA A 76 12.29 7.25 13.30
C ALA A 76 12.11 7.56 11.80
N HIS A 77 12.25 8.83 11.42
CA HIS A 77 12.23 9.21 10.00
C HIS A 77 13.37 8.57 9.18
N LYS A 78 14.55 8.33 9.78
CA LYS A 78 15.64 7.59 9.12
C LYS A 78 15.26 6.13 8.86
N VAL A 79 14.53 5.49 9.78
CA VAL A 79 13.97 4.13 9.55
C VAL A 79 12.99 4.15 8.38
N VAL A 80 12.02 5.05 8.39
CA VAL A 80 11.04 5.17 7.30
C VAL A 80 11.72 5.44 5.95
N ALA A 81 12.66 6.37 5.91
CA ALA A 81 13.41 6.71 4.70
C ALA A 81 14.27 5.55 4.19
N SER A 82 14.70 4.61 5.05
CA SER A 82 15.45 3.43 4.61
C SER A 82 14.61 2.44 3.81
N GLY A 83 13.29 2.47 3.96
CA GLY A 83 12.35 1.61 3.23
C GLY A 83 11.72 2.28 2.00
N LEU A 84 12.00 3.55 1.74
CA LEU A 84 11.40 4.30 0.64
C LEU A 84 12.48 4.87 -0.29
N SER A 85 12.12 5.05 -1.55
CA SER A 85 12.86 5.94 -2.42
C SER A 85 12.75 7.39 -1.94
N HIS A 86 13.56 8.28 -2.48
CA HIS A 86 13.43 9.71 -2.19
C HIS A 86 12.04 10.24 -2.56
N ALA A 87 11.48 9.82 -3.69
CA ALA A 87 10.13 10.19 -4.12
C ALA A 87 9.05 9.60 -3.20
N GLY A 88 9.18 8.31 -2.85
CA GLY A 88 8.26 7.64 -1.91
C GLY A 88 8.25 8.28 -0.53
N TYR A 89 9.43 8.65 -0.01
CA TYR A 89 9.52 9.36 1.28
C TYR A 89 8.90 10.77 1.23
N ASN A 90 9.14 11.52 0.16
CA ASN A 90 8.50 12.81 -0.04
C ASN A 90 6.97 12.69 -0.12
N THR A 91 6.48 11.66 -0.82
CA THR A 91 5.03 11.38 -0.88
C THR A 91 4.47 11.08 0.49
N ALA A 92 5.09 10.16 1.27
CA ALA A 92 4.65 9.83 2.63
C ALA A 92 4.59 11.07 3.54
N THR A 93 5.66 11.87 3.56
CA THR A 93 5.71 13.09 4.40
C THR A 93 4.75 14.18 3.94
N THR A 94 4.47 14.26 2.65
CA THR A 94 3.45 15.16 2.10
C THR A 94 2.06 14.73 2.56
N ILE A 95 1.74 13.44 2.51
CA ILE A 95 0.46 12.89 3.01
C ILE A 95 0.29 13.19 4.50
N MET A 96 1.31 12.95 5.31
CA MET A 96 1.31 13.31 6.75
C MET A 96 1.02 14.80 6.95
N GLY A 97 1.60 15.65 6.11
CA GLY A 97 1.41 17.11 6.15
C GLY A 97 0.02 17.59 5.72
N LEU A 98 -0.85 16.71 5.18
CA LEU A 98 -2.23 17.06 4.81
C LEU A 98 -3.20 17.07 5.99
N GLU A 99 -2.86 16.44 7.13
CA GLU A 99 -3.75 16.38 8.28
C GLU A 99 -4.28 17.75 8.73
N PRO A 100 -3.45 18.82 8.88
CA PRO A 100 -3.95 20.14 9.22
C PRO A 100 -4.85 20.77 8.14
N LEU A 101 -4.60 20.44 6.86
CA LEU A 101 -5.47 20.92 5.76
C LEU A 101 -6.83 20.24 5.78
N LEU A 102 -6.86 18.97 6.13
CA LEU A 102 -8.10 18.22 6.29
C LEU A 102 -8.88 18.72 7.49
N ASP A 103 -8.24 18.95 8.64
CA ASP A 103 -8.86 19.51 9.84
C ASP A 103 -9.51 20.87 9.55
N ALA A 104 -8.81 21.73 8.80
CA ALA A 104 -9.37 23.02 8.37
C ALA A 104 -10.59 22.85 7.46
N LYS A 105 -10.58 21.89 6.51
CA LYS A 105 -11.73 21.59 5.66
C LYS A 105 -12.93 21.06 6.44
N GLU A 106 -12.67 20.27 7.48
CA GLU A 106 -13.68 19.75 8.41
C GLU A 106 -14.18 20.81 9.41
N GLY A 107 -13.64 22.02 9.34
CA GLY A 107 -14.03 23.16 10.18
C GLY A 107 -13.52 23.05 11.61
N TRP A 108 -12.35 22.44 11.83
CA TRP A 108 -11.69 22.27 13.12
C TRP A 108 -12.58 21.56 14.15
N ARG A 109 -13.38 20.58 13.69
CA ARG A 109 -14.34 19.84 14.50
C ARG A 109 -13.79 18.56 15.09
N SER A 110 -12.67 18.07 14.52
CA SER A 110 -12.02 16.86 15.00
C SER A 110 -11.48 17.07 16.40
N GLU A 111 -11.50 16.04 17.23
CA GLU A 111 -10.68 16.04 18.43
C GLU A 111 -9.22 16.23 18.04
N VAL A 112 -8.46 17.03 18.79
CA VAL A 112 -7.09 17.48 18.46
C VAL A 112 -6.18 16.35 18.00
N TRP A 113 -6.38 15.15 18.49
CA TRP A 113 -5.55 14.01 18.19
C TRP A 113 -5.85 13.32 16.83
N TRP A 114 -7.01 13.55 16.23
CA TRP A 114 -7.41 12.85 14.98
C TRP A 114 -6.65 13.36 13.75
N ARG A 115 -6.32 14.64 13.73
CA ARG A 115 -5.66 15.30 12.61
C ARG A 115 -4.25 15.79 12.98
N ASP A 116 -3.57 15.03 13.85
CA ASP A 116 -2.18 15.30 14.23
C ASP A 116 -1.22 14.69 13.19
N PRO A 117 -0.42 15.52 12.48
CA PRO A 117 0.56 15.03 11.50
C PRO A 117 1.68 14.20 12.12
N LEU A 118 1.81 14.16 13.44
CA LEU A 118 2.74 13.30 14.17
C LEU A 118 2.08 12.05 14.75
N ARG A 119 0.83 11.77 14.42
CA ARG A 119 0.13 10.56 14.86
C ARG A 119 0.34 9.42 13.88
N TYR A 120 1.59 9.13 13.63
CA TYR A 120 2.07 7.99 12.89
C TYR A 120 2.92 7.12 13.81
N TYR A 121 2.79 5.82 13.71
CA TYR A 121 3.32 4.84 14.67
C TYR A 121 4.43 4.05 14.02
N LEU A 122 5.60 3.98 14.67
CA LEU A 122 6.68 3.10 14.27
C LEU A 122 6.70 1.88 15.19
N THR A 123 6.58 0.70 14.60
CA THR A 123 6.63 -0.60 15.28
C THR A 123 7.78 -1.41 14.72
N ILE A 124 8.58 -1.99 15.61
CA ILE A 124 9.64 -2.93 15.26
C ILE A 124 9.21 -4.33 15.69
N PHE A 125 9.26 -5.29 14.79
CA PHE A 125 8.95 -6.70 15.04
C PHE A 125 10.24 -7.50 15.15
N GLY A 126 10.50 -8.05 16.33
CA GLY A 126 11.74 -8.77 16.61
C GLY A 126 12.94 -7.84 16.80
N THR A 127 14.11 -8.33 16.45
CA THR A 127 15.38 -7.60 16.58
C THR A 127 16.15 -7.69 15.27
N PRO A 128 16.69 -6.58 14.74
CA PRO A 128 17.56 -6.63 13.56
C PRO A 128 18.71 -7.60 13.78
N HIS A 129 18.72 -8.69 13.02
CA HIS A 129 19.74 -9.71 13.08
C HIS A 129 19.90 -10.42 11.76
N MET A 130 21.12 -10.74 11.36
CA MET A 130 21.42 -11.34 10.04
C MET A 130 20.82 -12.74 9.82
N LYS A 131 20.44 -13.44 10.89
CA LYS A 131 19.94 -14.82 10.82
C LYS A 131 18.49 -15.00 11.20
N SER A 132 17.93 -14.09 11.97
CA SER A 132 16.54 -14.19 12.44
C SER A 132 15.64 -13.27 11.64
N PRO A 133 14.43 -13.71 11.30
CA PRO A 133 13.44 -12.82 10.71
C PRO A 133 13.12 -11.65 11.65
N TRP A 134 12.97 -10.47 11.08
CA TRP A 134 12.56 -9.27 11.76
C TRP A 134 11.82 -8.34 10.80
N GLY A 135 11.26 -7.26 11.28
CA GLY A 135 10.59 -6.33 10.41
C GLY A 135 10.25 -5.02 11.10
N TRP A 136 9.63 -4.15 10.36
CA TRP A 136 9.08 -2.91 10.89
C TRP A 136 7.82 -2.49 10.12
N ARG A 137 6.98 -1.73 10.82
CA ARG A 137 5.78 -1.13 10.27
C ARG A 137 5.78 0.36 10.61
N PHE A 138 5.43 1.19 9.64
CA PHE A 138 5.14 2.60 9.84
C PHE A 138 3.74 2.92 9.34
N GLU A 139 2.87 3.32 10.24
CA GLU A 139 1.45 3.45 9.97
C GLU A 139 0.83 4.67 10.60
N GLY A 140 -0.13 5.27 9.88
CA GLY A 140 -1.02 6.30 10.34
C GLY A 140 -2.17 6.52 9.38
N HIS A 141 -2.83 7.65 9.44
CA HIS A 141 -3.85 8.00 8.47
C HIS A 141 -3.23 8.13 7.07
N HIS A 142 -3.70 7.31 6.13
CA HIS A 142 -3.28 7.29 4.71
C HIS A 142 -1.82 6.89 4.41
N VAL A 143 -1.07 6.41 5.39
CA VAL A 143 0.23 5.76 5.15
C VAL A 143 0.27 4.45 5.91
N SER A 144 0.57 3.36 5.21
CA SER A 144 0.83 2.05 5.84
C SER A 144 1.95 1.34 5.07
N LEU A 145 3.07 1.13 5.74
CA LEU A 145 4.29 0.55 5.19
C LEU A 145 4.70 -0.64 6.04
N HIS A 146 4.95 -1.78 5.39
CA HIS A 146 5.35 -3.01 6.04
C HIS A 146 6.60 -3.57 5.40
N TYR A 147 7.57 -3.91 6.24
CA TYR A 147 8.81 -4.55 5.79
C TYR A 147 9.09 -5.77 6.65
N THR A 148 9.23 -6.92 6.01
CA THR A 148 9.70 -8.16 6.63
C THR A 148 11.02 -8.56 6.02
N ILE A 149 12.03 -8.75 6.84
CA ILE A 149 13.41 -9.10 6.45
C ILE A 149 13.68 -10.53 6.90
N VAL A 150 14.12 -11.36 5.97
CA VAL A 150 14.43 -12.79 6.20
C VAL A 150 15.86 -13.04 5.74
N ASP A 151 16.61 -13.84 6.50
CA ASP A 151 18.00 -14.25 6.21
C ASP A 151 18.98 -13.09 5.93
N GLY A 152 18.67 -11.90 6.46
CA GLY A 152 19.51 -10.71 6.33
C GLY A 152 19.68 -10.18 4.89
N THR A 153 18.94 -10.70 3.93
CA THR A 153 19.10 -10.35 2.50
C THR A 153 17.80 -10.26 1.72
N ILE A 154 16.72 -10.83 2.23
CA ILE A 154 15.45 -10.92 1.52
C ILE A 154 14.46 -10.00 2.19
N VAL A 155 13.87 -9.10 1.43
CA VAL A 155 12.91 -8.08 1.92
C VAL A 155 11.57 -8.29 1.23
N ALA A 156 10.50 -8.43 2.05
CA ALA A 156 9.12 -8.33 1.60
C ALA A 156 8.59 -6.93 1.97
N PRO A 157 8.34 -6.06 0.98
CA PRO A 157 7.93 -4.67 1.22
C PRO A 157 6.42 -4.45 1.15
N THR A 158 5.63 -5.51 1.21
CA THR A 158 4.17 -5.44 1.03
C THR A 158 3.40 -5.95 2.26
N PRO A 159 2.15 -5.46 2.48
CA PRO A 159 1.46 -4.43 1.70
C PRO A 159 2.10 -3.04 1.85
N THR A 160 1.99 -2.21 0.78
CA THR A 160 2.38 -0.79 0.82
C THR A 160 1.20 0.06 0.38
N PHE A 161 0.75 0.94 1.27
CA PHE A 161 -0.43 1.78 1.06
C PHE A 161 -0.08 3.26 1.20
N PHE A 162 -0.55 4.05 0.24
CA PHE A 162 -0.65 5.49 0.30
C PHE A 162 -2.06 5.95 -0.05
N GLY A 163 -2.65 6.77 0.82
CA GLY A 163 -3.87 7.50 0.54
C GLY A 163 -3.65 9.01 0.57
N SER A 164 -4.66 9.77 0.22
CA SER A 164 -4.60 11.24 0.28
C SER A 164 -5.99 11.83 0.49
N ASN A 165 -6.20 12.53 1.57
CA ASN A 165 -7.38 13.33 1.82
C ASN A 165 -6.99 14.73 2.34
N PRO A 166 -7.19 15.78 1.55
CA PRO A 166 -7.73 15.79 0.18
C PRO A 166 -6.78 15.13 -0.86
N GLY A 167 -7.36 14.54 -1.89
CA GLY A 167 -6.61 14.04 -3.06
C GLY A 167 -5.98 15.18 -3.86
N GLU A 168 -6.69 16.33 -3.90
CA GLU A 168 -6.24 17.58 -4.51
C GLU A 168 -6.53 18.77 -3.58
N SER A 169 -5.53 19.62 -3.38
CA SER A 169 -5.68 20.86 -2.59
C SER A 169 -5.02 22.03 -3.28
N SER A 170 -5.71 23.19 -3.26
CA SER A 170 -5.15 24.45 -3.73
C SER A 170 -4.21 25.05 -2.69
N LEU A 171 -3.01 25.40 -3.08
CA LEU A 171 -2.04 26.13 -2.28
C LEU A 171 -2.19 27.64 -2.57
N ASN A 172 -3.02 28.32 -1.77
CA ASN A 172 -3.28 29.78 -1.88
C ASN A 172 -3.73 30.24 -3.28
N GLY A 173 -4.39 29.37 -4.06
CA GLY A 173 -4.84 29.67 -5.42
C GLY A 173 -3.73 29.80 -6.46
N ILE A 174 -2.48 29.52 -6.11
CA ILE A 174 -1.31 29.65 -7.00
C ILE A 174 -0.87 28.31 -7.55
N ALA A 175 -0.92 27.25 -6.76
CA ALA A 175 -0.51 25.91 -7.11
C ALA A 175 -1.49 24.87 -6.61
N THR A 176 -1.46 23.68 -7.21
CA THR A 176 -2.26 22.54 -6.81
C THR A 176 -1.34 21.44 -6.27
N LEU A 177 -1.64 20.98 -5.07
CA LEU A 177 -0.98 19.83 -4.45
C LEU A 177 -1.80 18.57 -4.71
N ARG A 178 -1.21 17.58 -5.37
CA ARG A 178 -1.78 16.26 -5.64
C ARG A 178 -0.70 15.20 -5.35
N PRO A 179 -0.60 14.65 -4.14
CA PRO A 179 0.48 13.72 -3.78
C PRO A 179 0.53 12.45 -4.63
N LEU A 180 -0.65 11.99 -5.10
CA LEU A 180 -0.81 10.78 -5.89
C LEU A 180 -1.26 11.05 -7.33
N ALA A 181 -0.90 12.22 -7.89
CA ALA A 181 -1.34 12.65 -9.22
C ALA A 181 -0.96 11.66 -10.32
N VAL A 182 0.29 11.20 -10.33
CA VAL A 182 0.85 10.39 -11.43
C VAL A 182 0.13 9.04 -11.53
N TYR A 183 -0.27 8.46 -10.42
CA TYR A 183 -1.03 7.20 -10.37
C TYR A 183 -2.38 7.31 -11.07
N GLU A 184 -3.10 8.39 -10.80
CA GLU A 184 -4.39 8.68 -11.44
C GLU A 184 -4.23 9.05 -12.91
N ASP A 185 -3.28 9.95 -13.20
CA ASP A 185 -3.12 10.53 -14.53
C ASP A 185 -2.66 9.46 -15.53
N LEU A 186 -1.71 8.57 -15.19
CA LEU A 186 -1.27 7.46 -16.05
C LEU A 186 -2.38 6.41 -16.28
N ALA A 187 -3.14 6.06 -15.23
CA ALA A 187 -4.24 5.12 -15.39
C ALA A 187 -5.36 5.67 -16.30
N ARG A 188 -5.61 6.97 -16.22
CA ARG A 188 -6.56 7.67 -17.09
C ARG A 188 -6.02 7.79 -18.52
N GLU A 189 -4.73 8.08 -18.70
CA GLU A 189 -4.07 8.07 -20.00
C GLU A 189 -4.16 6.70 -20.65
N MET A 190 -3.96 5.61 -19.87
CA MET A 190 -4.18 4.24 -20.36
C MET A 190 -5.59 4.10 -20.95
N MET A 191 -6.64 4.47 -20.21
CA MET A 191 -8.02 4.37 -20.68
C MET A 191 -8.29 5.17 -21.96
N TYR A 192 -7.68 6.34 -22.11
CA TYR A 192 -7.80 7.16 -23.33
C TYR A 192 -7.01 6.60 -24.51
N ALA A 193 -5.93 5.87 -24.26
CA ALA A 193 -5.11 5.23 -25.28
C ALA A 193 -5.75 3.95 -25.86
N LEU A 194 -6.75 3.36 -25.16
CA LEU A 194 -7.47 2.18 -25.62
C LEU A 194 -8.44 2.51 -26.75
N ASP A 195 -8.56 1.62 -27.73
CA ASP A 195 -9.67 1.65 -28.67
C ASP A 195 -11.00 1.23 -28.01
N ASP A 196 -12.11 1.30 -28.75
CA ASP A 196 -13.44 1.04 -28.19
C ASP A 196 -13.62 -0.43 -27.73
N GLU A 197 -13.05 -1.38 -28.46
CA GLU A 197 -13.10 -2.82 -28.10
C GLU A 197 -12.27 -3.07 -26.83
N GLN A 198 -11.04 -2.62 -26.80
CA GLN A 198 -10.16 -2.72 -25.63
C GLN A 198 -10.76 -2.03 -24.41
N ARG A 199 -11.33 -0.84 -24.60
CA ARG A 199 -11.98 -0.08 -23.53
C ARG A 199 -13.19 -0.82 -22.97
N SER A 200 -13.96 -1.50 -23.81
CA SER A 200 -15.11 -2.29 -23.35
C SER A 200 -14.70 -3.48 -22.48
N VAL A 201 -13.50 -4.03 -22.68
CA VAL A 201 -12.93 -5.09 -21.84
C VAL A 201 -12.32 -4.54 -20.55
N ALA A 202 -11.63 -3.41 -20.63
CA ALA A 202 -11.01 -2.78 -19.45
C ALA A 202 -12.04 -2.18 -18.49
N LEU A 203 -13.15 -1.63 -18.98
CA LEU A 203 -14.21 -1.00 -18.19
C LEU A 203 -15.14 -2.06 -17.60
N LEU A 204 -14.90 -2.48 -16.37
CA LEU A 204 -15.70 -3.47 -15.66
C LEU A 204 -17.10 -2.94 -15.28
N SER A 205 -17.18 -1.68 -14.87
CA SER A 205 -18.42 -1.04 -14.44
C SER A 205 -18.38 0.47 -14.70
N ARG A 206 -19.54 1.07 -14.92
CA ARG A 206 -19.69 2.53 -15.00
C ARG A 206 -19.80 3.19 -13.63
N ILE A 207 -19.84 2.39 -12.58
CA ILE A 207 -19.93 2.80 -11.17
C ILE A 207 -18.67 2.28 -10.48
N ALA A 208 -17.98 3.14 -9.76
CA ALA A 208 -16.83 2.74 -8.96
C ALA A 208 -17.28 2.13 -7.62
N PRO A 209 -16.50 1.22 -7.02
CA PRO A 209 -16.75 0.73 -5.67
C PRO A 209 -16.51 1.85 -4.65
N PRO A 210 -17.05 1.75 -3.43
CA PRO A 210 -16.88 2.79 -2.41
C PRO A 210 -15.46 2.85 -1.83
N ASP A 211 -14.63 1.82 -2.03
CA ASP A 211 -13.23 1.71 -1.61
C ASP A 211 -12.52 0.59 -2.39
N ILE A 212 -11.24 0.34 -2.12
CA ILE A 212 -10.47 -0.81 -2.64
C ILE A 212 -11.14 -2.14 -2.25
N THR A 213 -11.13 -3.13 -3.15
CA THR A 213 -11.92 -4.37 -2.96
C THR A 213 -11.42 -5.25 -1.83
N GLN A 214 -10.12 -5.24 -1.57
CA GLN A 214 -9.52 -6.03 -0.49
C GLN A 214 -9.56 -5.36 0.88
N LEU A 215 -9.90 -4.07 0.95
CA LEU A 215 -9.86 -3.27 2.16
C LEU A 215 -8.50 -3.44 2.88
N ASN A 216 -8.53 -3.42 4.22
CA ASN A 216 -7.38 -3.62 5.09
C ASN A 216 -7.24 -5.09 5.56
N ARG A 217 -7.68 -6.05 4.76
CA ARG A 217 -7.53 -7.48 5.09
C ARG A 217 -6.06 -7.89 5.13
N PRO A 218 -5.66 -8.71 6.12
CA PRO A 218 -4.29 -9.21 6.21
C PRO A 218 -3.91 -10.14 5.05
N VAL A 219 -4.89 -10.81 4.46
CA VAL A 219 -4.71 -11.72 3.32
C VAL A 219 -5.62 -11.29 2.17
N VAL A 220 -5.10 -11.36 0.95
CA VAL A 220 -5.92 -11.17 -0.26
C VAL A 220 -6.85 -12.37 -0.42
N ILE A 221 -8.15 -12.14 -0.34
CA ILE A 221 -9.16 -13.20 -0.47
C ILE A 221 -9.76 -13.22 -1.87
N ASP A 222 -10.07 -14.43 -2.35
CA ASP A 222 -10.82 -14.60 -3.59
C ASP A 222 -12.28 -14.14 -3.40
N ASP A 223 -12.95 -13.76 -4.47
CA ASP A 223 -14.33 -13.29 -4.47
C ASP A 223 -14.63 -12.06 -3.60
N ALA A 224 -13.60 -11.25 -3.26
CA ALA A 224 -13.78 -10.04 -2.48
C ALA A 224 -14.55 -8.96 -3.26
N LEU A 225 -15.53 -8.38 -2.57
CA LEU A 225 -16.19 -7.13 -2.94
C LEU A 225 -16.10 -6.15 -1.77
N PRO A 226 -15.98 -4.83 -2.02
CA PRO A 226 -16.12 -3.84 -0.94
C PRO A 226 -17.54 -3.88 -0.40
N ALA A 227 -17.67 -3.72 0.92
CA ALA A 227 -18.96 -3.65 1.62
C ALA A 227 -19.87 -4.89 1.51
N ILE A 228 -19.36 -6.06 1.21
CA ILE A 228 -20.10 -7.30 1.40
C ILE A 228 -19.78 -7.87 2.78
N LEU A 229 -20.85 -8.37 3.42
CA LEU A 229 -20.89 -8.95 4.76
C LEU A 229 -19.53 -9.50 5.23
N PRO A 230 -19.09 -9.09 6.42
CA PRO A 230 -17.82 -9.56 6.95
C PRO A 230 -17.81 -11.09 6.91
N GLU A 231 -16.78 -11.68 6.34
CA GLU A 231 -16.52 -13.08 6.59
C GLU A 231 -16.36 -13.25 8.09
N PHE A 232 -16.90 -14.33 8.63
CA PHE A 232 -16.96 -14.59 10.08
C PHE A 232 -15.59 -14.52 10.78
N ASN A 233 -14.50 -14.52 10.01
CA ASN A 233 -13.12 -14.51 10.46
C ASN A 233 -12.34 -13.21 10.17
N ASP A 234 -12.99 -12.19 9.61
CA ASP A 234 -12.30 -10.91 9.38
C ASP A 234 -11.93 -10.24 10.71
N PRO A 235 -10.73 -9.66 10.85
CA PRO A 235 -10.32 -8.91 12.04
C PRO A 235 -11.26 -7.74 12.34
N PRO A 236 -11.38 -7.31 13.62
CA PRO A 236 -12.31 -6.25 14.02
C PRO A 236 -12.15 -4.92 13.24
N ASN A 237 -10.94 -4.54 12.87
CA ASN A 237 -10.71 -3.34 12.06
C ASN A 237 -11.27 -3.46 10.64
N VAL A 238 -11.21 -4.65 10.04
CA VAL A 238 -11.85 -4.94 8.75
C VAL A 238 -13.36 -4.88 8.88
N GLN A 239 -13.92 -5.50 9.92
CA GLN A 239 -15.36 -5.47 10.19
C GLN A 239 -15.88 -4.04 10.37
N ASN A 240 -15.14 -3.19 11.10
CA ASN A 240 -15.50 -1.78 11.30
C ASN A 240 -15.48 -1.01 9.96
N MET A 241 -14.49 -1.27 9.11
CA MET A 241 -14.41 -0.68 7.78
C MET A 241 -15.61 -1.09 6.92
N MET A 242 -15.97 -2.37 6.94
CA MET A 242 -17.12 -2.87 6.18
C MET A 242 -18.43 -2.25 6.65
N GLN A 243 -18.64 -2.09 7.96
CA GLN A 243 -19.83 -1.41 8.49
C GLN A 243 -19.90 0.06 8.06
N PHE A 244 -18.77 0.77 8.04
CA PHE A 244 -18.70 2.13 7.52
C PHE A 244 -19.10 2.17 6.04
N LEU A 245 -18.52 1.31 5.20
CA LEU A 245 -18.81 1.26 3.76
C LEU A 245 -20.26 0.84 3.48
N ASP A 246 -20.83 -0.03 4.28
CA ASP A 246 -22.23 -0.46 4.16
C ASP A 246 -23.17 0.74 4.34
N SER A 247 -22.90 1.59 5.36
CA SER A 247 -23.63 2.83 5.55
C SER A 247 -23.46 3.84 4.40
N GLU A 248 -22.28 3.93 3.81
CA GLU A 248 -22.00 4.76 2.62
C GLU A 248 -22.76 4.24 1.40
N MET A 249 -22.80 2.93 1.20
CA MET A 249 -23.57 2.30 0.11
C MET A 249 -25.06 2.53 0.25
N GLU A 250 -25.63 2.38 1.45
CA GLU A 250 -27.02 2.68 1.72
C GLU A 250 -27.34 4.15 1.39
N SER A 251 -26.48 5.09 1.80
CA SER A 251 -26.64 6.52 1.54
C SER A 251 -26.58 6.88 0.06
N SER A 252 -25.73 6.16 -0.71
CA SER A 252 -25.54 6.36 -2.16
C SER A 252 -26.47 5.52 -3.03
N SER A 253 -27.29 4.65 -2.45
CA SER A 253 -28.17 3.70 -3.16
C SER A 253 -27.40 2.74 -4.09
N LEU A 254 -26.16 2.43 -3.77
CA LEU A 254 -25.36 1.40 -4.48
C LEU A 254 -25.87 0.01 -4.12
N THR A 255 -25.91 -0.87 -5.10
CA THR A 255 -26.31 -2.26 -4.91
C THR A 255 -25.16 -3.22 -5.19
N LEU A 256 -25.19 -4.40 -4.55
CA LEU A 256 -24.20 -5.45 -4.79
C LEU A 256 -24.16 -5.88 -6.25
N GLU A 257 -25.33 -5.93 -6.93
CA GLU A 257 -25.41 -6.26 -8.35
C GLU A 257 -24.60 -5.28 -9.23
N GLN A 258 -24.60 -4.00 -8.88
CA GLN A 258 -23.81 -2.99 -9.59
C GLN A 258 -22.30 -3.13 -9.36
N LEU A 259 -21.89 -3.71 -8.24
CA LEU A 259 -20.48 -3.95 -7.88
C LEU A 259 -19.97 -5.31 -8.33
N GLU A 260 -20.87 -6.26 -8.66
CA GLU A 260 -20.50 -7.62 -9.06
C GLU A 260 -19.42 -7.69 -10.16
N PRO A 261 -19.44 -6.85 -11.22
CA PRO A 261 -18.39 -6.88 -12.24
C PRO A 261 -17.00 -6.49 -11.73
N ILE A 262 -16.91 -5.82 -10.56
CA ILE A 262 -15.66 -5.34 -9.97
C ILE A 262 -15.07 -6.38 -9.00
N ARG A 263 -15.84 -7.42 -8.66
CA ARG A 263 -15.43 -8.50 -7.78
C ARG A 263 -13.99 -8.91 -8.08
N TYR A 264 -13.16 -8.98 -7.03
CA TYR A 264 -11.83 -9.54 -7.17
C TYR A 264 -11.92 -11.04 -7.35
N SER A 265 -11.18 -11.57 -8.31
CA SER A 265 -10.97 -13.01 -8.47
C SER A 265 -9.49 -13.26 -8.76
N LYS A 266 -8.99 -14.42 -8.32
CA LYS A 266 -7.65 -14.91 -8.69
C LYS A 266 -7.47 -15.05 -10.20
N THR A 267 -8.56 -15.31 -10.93
CA THR A 267 -8.56 -15.17 -12.39
C THR A 267 -8.74 -13.69 -12.75
N PRO A 268 -7.73 -13.02 -13.30
CA PRO A 268 -7.79 -11.59 -13.56
C PRO A 268 -8.93 -11.20 -14.50
N SER A 269 -9.62 -10.11 -14.20
CA SER A 269 -10.57 -9.42 -15.09
C SER A 269 -9.94 -8.15 -15.68
N GLY A 270 -10.56 -7.62 -16.73
CA GLY A 270 -10.06 -6.46 -17.46
C GLY A 270 -9.19 -6.83 -18.67
N LEU A 271 -8.51 -5.83 -19.25
CA LEU A 271 -7.73 -5.96 -20.48
C LEU A 271 -6.34 -6.53 -20.18
N ALA A 272 -6.02 -7.70 -20.72
CA ALA A 272 -4.69 -8.28 -20.62
C ALA A 272 -3.66 -7.46 -21.44
N ALA A 273 -2.46 -7.28 -20.90
CA ALA A 273 -1.38 -6.60 -21.62
C ALA A 273 -0.99 -7.28 -22.94
N ALA A 274 -1.24 -8.60 -23.04
CA ALA A 274 -1.09 -9.34 -24.31
C ALA A 274 -1.95 -8.77 -25.46
N ALA A 275 -3.11 -8.18 -25.16
CA ALA A 275 -4.02 -7.57 -26.12
C ALA A 275 -3.74 -6.07 -26.37
N MET A 276 -2.71 -5.51 -25.75
CA MET A 276 -2.33 -4.10 -25.87
C MET A 276 -1.32 -3.88 -26.99
N THR A 277 -1.37 -2.71 -27.62
CA THR A 277 -0.32 -2.25 -28.51
C THR A 277 1.00 -1.98 -27.75
N PRO A 278 2.16 -1.90 -28.44
CA PRO A 278 3.42 -1.56 -27.77
C PRO A 278 3.34 -0.24 -26.97
N GLY A 279 2.71 0.82 -27.52
CA GLY A 279 2.56 2.10 -26.83
C GLY A 279 1.70 2.01 -25.57
N GLN A 280 0.61 1.27 -25.60
CA GLN A 280 -0.24 1.02 -24.43
C GLN A 280 0.50 0.21 -23.36
N ARG A 281 1.31 -0.78 -23.75
CA ARG A 281 2.16 -1.53 -22.79
C ARG A 281 3.20 -0.65 -22.12
N GLU A 282 3.73 0.35 -22.81
CA GLU A 282 4.66 1.31 -22.17
C GLU A 282 3.94 2.17 -21.11
N ILE A 283 2.71 2.62 -21.34
CA ILE A 283 1.91 3.31 -20.32
C ILE A 283 1.65 2.40 -19.13
N LEU A 284 1.29 1.12 -19.36
CA LEU A 284 1.11 0.13 -18.29
C LEU A 284 2.38 -0.06 -17.46
N LYS A 285 3.55 -0.18 -18.12
CA LYS A 285 4.83 -0.33 -17.44
C LYS A 285 5.18 0.93 -16.62
N MET A 286 4.94 2.12 -17.14
CA MET A 286 5.11 3.36 -16.39
C MET A 286 4.22 3.38 -15.15
N LEU A 287 2.95 2.98 -15.27
CA LEU A 287 2.04 2.93 -14.14
C LEU A 287 2.48 1.91 -13.09
N ILE A 288 2.93 0.71 -13.48
CA ILE A 288 3.50 -0.29 -12.58
C ILE A 288 4.76 0.27 -11.89
N ALA A 289 5.64 0.92 -12.66
CA ALA A 289 6.87 1.48 -12.14
C ALA A 289 6.63 2.53 -11.06
N GLU A 290 5.58 3.37 -11.16
CA GLU A 290 5.21 4.34 -10.11
C GLU A 290 4.94 3.66 -8.75
N TYR A 291 4.33 2.49 -8.75
CA TYR A 291 4.12 1.72 -7.51
C TYR A 291 5.41 1.11 -6.99
N VAL A 292 6.18 0.49 -7.85
CA VAL A 292 7.43 -0.17 -7.49
C VAL A 292 8.48 0.84 -7.02
N GLN A 293 8.55 2.01 -7.66
CA GLN A 293 9.50 3.08 -7.31
C GLN A 293 9.17 3.83 -6.01
N ARG A 294 8.11 3.46 -5.29
CA ARG A 294 7.93 3.88 -3.88
C ARG A 294 9.05 3.33 -3.00
N MET A 295 9.53 2.13 -3.31
CA MET A 295 10.60 1.42 -2.62
C MET A 295 11.99 1.95 -2.98
N PRO A 296 13.04 1.66 -2.18
CA PRO A 296 14.42 1.93 -2.56
C PRO A 296 14.77 1.32 -3.92
N ASP A 297 15.68 1.96 -4.65
CA ASP A 297 16.03 1.59 -6.03
C ASP A 297 16.43 0.12 -6.16
N GLU A 298 17.14 -0.43 -5.16
CA GLU A 298 17.57 -1.82 -5.13
C GLU A 298 16.38 -2.81 -5.10
N LEU A 299 15.34 -2.50 -4.31
CA LEU A 299 14.11 -3.30 -4.29
C LEU A 299 13.27 -3.09 -5.53
N ALA A 300 13.15 -1.85 -5.99
CA ALA A 300 12.41 -1.51 -7.18
C ALA A 300 12.94 -2.27 -8.40
N GLU A 301 14.26 -2.35 -8.55
CA GLU A 301 14.89 -3.12 -9.62
C GLU A 301 14.59 -4.63 -9.52
N ILE A 302 14.63 -5.19 -8.31
CA ILE A 302 14.31 -6.60 -8.06
C ILE A 302 12.85 -6.88 -8.42
N GLU A 303 11.91 -6.05 -7.94
CA GLU A 303 10.48 -6.24 -8.19
C GLU A 303 10.13 -6.11 -9.68
N MET A 304 10.70 -5.11 -10.37
CA MET A 304 10.51 -4.99 -11.82
C MET A 304 11.04 -6.20 -12.58
N LYS A 305 12.22 -6.72 -12.23
CA LYS A 305 12.76 -7.96 -12.83
C LYS A 305 11.87 -9.18 -12.58
N LYS A 306 11.27 -9.30 -11.39
CA LYS A 306 10.31 -10.37 -11.08
C LYS A 306 9.07 -10.26 -11.97
N ILE A 307 8.50 -9.06 -12.13
CA ILE A 307 7.32 -8.82 -12.95
C ILE A 307 7.61 -9.17 -14.42
N GLU A 308 8.76 -8.73 -14.93
CA GLU A 308 9.21 -9.03 -16.30
C GLU A 308 9.41 -10.53 -16.52
N ALA A 309 10.06 -11.22 -15.58
CA ALA A 309 10.32 -12.65 -15.65
C ALA A 309 9.04 -13.50 -15.61
N LEU A 310 8.03 -13.06 -14.87
CA LEU A 310 6.71 -13.70 -14.81
C LEU A 310 5.85 -13.42 -16.06
N GLY A 311 6.19 -12.39 -16.81
CA GLY A 311 5.59 -12.00 -18.06
C GLY A 311 4.61 -10.84 -17.92
N ILE A 312 5.03 -9.67 -18.40
CA ILE A 312 4.21 -8.46 -18.43
C ILE A 312 2.88 -8.68 -19.19
N ASP A 313 2.89 -9.55 -20.21
CA ASP A 313 1.72 -9.88 -21.02
C ASP A 313 0.56 -10.51 -20.21
N LYS A 314 0.86 -11.04 -19.02
CA LYS A 314 -0.13 -11.62 -18.10
C LYS A 314 -0.75 -10.60 -17.14
N VAL A 315 -0.27 -9.36 -17.15
CA VAL A 315 -0.86 -8.30 -16.34
C VAL A 315 -2.15 -7.82 -16.96
N HIS A 316 -3.18 -7.63 -16.14
CA HIS A 316 -4.46 -7.10 -16.55
C HIS A 316 -4.68 -5.72 -15.95
N PHE A 317 -5.24 -4.85 -16.77
CA PHE A 317 -5.70 -3.51 -16.38
C PHE A 317 -7.23 -3.47 -16.39
N ALA A 318 -7.82 -3.04 -15.28
CA ALA A 318 -9.26 -2.89 -15.15
C ALA A 318 -9.61 -1.50 -14.59
N TRP A 319 -10.73 -0.97 -15.04
CA TRP A 319 -11.27 0.33 -14.63
C TRP A 319 -12.74 0.20 -14.21
N ALA A 320 -13.16 1.03 -13.25
CA ALA A 320 -14.57 1.22 -12.94
C ALA A 320 -14.84 2.70 -12.62
N GLY A 321 -16.05 3.17 -12.92
CA GLY A 321 -16.46 4.57 -12.70
C GLY A 321 -16.26 5.46 -13.92
N LYS A 322 -16.08 6.74 -13.67
CA LYS A 322 -16.02 7.80 -14.69
C LYS A 322 -14.60 8.04 -15.18
N LEU A 323 -14.46 8.47 -16.45
CA LEU A 323 -13.16 8.80 -17.03
C LEU A 323 -12.76 10.27 -16.80
N GLU A 324 -13.72 11.13 -16.53
CA GLU A 324 -13.49 12.55 -16.31
C GLU A 324 -12.80 12.76 -14.95
N ARG A 325 -11.90 13.76 -14.86
CA ARG A 325 -11.30 14.16 -13.57
C ARG A 325 -12.39 14.64 -12.60
N ASN A 326 -12.09 14.49 -11.31
CA ASN A 326 -12.99 14.86 -10.22
C ASN A 326 -14.34 14.13 -10.29
N ARG A 327 -14.28 12.90 -10.78
CA ARG A 327 -15.42 11.96 -10.79
C ARG A 327 -14.96 10.63 -10.23
N GLY A 328 -15.86 9.98 -9.47
CA GLY A 328 -15.59 8.70 -8.82
C GLY A 328 -15.08 7.66 -9.80
N HIS A 329 -13.92 7.08 -9.48
CA HIS A 329 -13.29 6.04 -10.29
C HIS A 329 -12.41 5.12 -9.43
N TYR A 330 -12.19 3.95 -9.98
CA TYR A 330 -11.34 2.88 -9.43
C TYR A 330 -10.56 2.25 -10.57
N TYR A 331 -9.35 1.80 -10.32
CA TYR A 331 -8.65 0.90 -11.22
C TYR A 331 -7.88 -0.19 -10.45
N ARG A 332 -7.61 -1.28 -11.18
CA ARG A 332 -6.85 -2.42 -10.68
C ARG A 332 -5.81 -2.85 -11.71
N LEU A 333 -4.59 -3.14 -11.21
CA LEU A 333 -3.60 -3.89 -11.96
C LEU A 333 -3.43 -5.24 -11.27
N GLN A 334 -3.60 -6.31 -12.02
CA GLN A 334 -3.46 -7.65 -11.47
C GLN A 334 -2.45 -8.45 -12.30
N GLY A 335 -1.31 -8.72 -11.70
CA GLY A 335 -0.27 -9.57 -12.25
C GLY A 335 -0.21 -10.94 -11.57
N PRO A 336 0.66 -11.85 -12.03
CA PRO A 336 0.81 -13.17 -11.42
C PRO A 336 1.18 -13.17 -9.93
N ARG A 337 1.88 -12.13 -9.47
CA ARG A 337 2.41 -12.01 -8.11
C ARG A 337 2.17 -10.64 -7.50
N PHE A 338 1.33 -9.81 -8.07
CA PHE A 338 0.98 -8.53 -7.47
C PHE A 338 -0.46 -8.14 -7.75
N LEU A 339 -0.99 -7.35 -6.85
CA LEU A 339 -2.27 -6.67 -6.95
C LEU A 339 -2.07 -5.19 -6.59
N VAL A 340 -2.49 -4.33 -7.50
CA VAL A 340 -2.65 -2.90 -7.27
C VAL A 340 -4.13 -2.56 -7.28
N GLU A 341 -4.56 -1.78 -6.32
CA GLU A 341 -5.87 -1.15 -6.32
C GLU A 341 -5.70 0.36 -6.04
N TYR A 342 -6.49 1.13 -6.73
CA TYR A 342 -6.59 2.58 -6.56
C TYR A 342 -8.07 2.98 -6.62
N ASP A 343 -8.53 3.77 -5.67
CA ASP A 343 -9.81 4.42 -5.74
C ASP A 343 -9.73 5.92 -5.46
N ASN A 344 -10.68 6.67 -6.00
CA ASN A 344 -10.91 8.07 -5.70
C ASN A 344 -12.42 8.34 -5.85
N VAL A 345 -13.17 8.04 -4.82
CA VAL A 345 -14.64 8.06 -4.85
C VAL A 345 -15.23 8.98 -3.79
N GLN A 346 -14.71 8.89 -2.57
CA GLN A 346 -15.21 9.64 -1.42
C GLN A 346 -14.92 11.14 -1.55
N ASN A 347 -15.66 11.96 -0.81
CA ASN A 347 -15.50 13.43 -0.79
C ASN A 347 -15.55 14.08 -2.20
N ASP A 348 -16.55 13.70 -3.00
CA ASP A 348 -16.70 14.16 -4.40
C ASP A 348 -15.47 13.84 -5.27
N ALA A 349 -14.95 12.62 -5.15
CA ALA A 349 -13.72 12.15 -5.81
C ALA A 349 -12.48 13.01 -5.47
N ASN A 350 -12.32 13.33 -4.20
CA ASN A 350 -11.16 14.04 -3.66
C ASN A 350 -10.59 13.36 -2.40
N HIS A 351 -10.67 12.01 -2.37
CA HIS A 351 -10.15 11.17 -1.31
C HIS A 351 -9.63 9.86 -1.92
N VAL A 352 -8.32 9.72 -1.96
CA VAL A 352 -7.62 8.66 -2.70
C VAL A 352 -7.15 7.57 -1.76
N HIS A 353 -7.35 6.32 -2.17
CA HIS A 353 -6.68 5.14 -1.60
C HIS A 353 -5.90 4.41 -2.69
N SER A 354 -4.68 3.96 -2.37
CA SER A 354 -3.79 3.32 -3.33
C SER A 354 -2.89 2.31 -2.66
N VAL A 355 -3.03 1.04 -3.01
CA VAL A 355 -2.31 -0.09 -2.40
C VAL A 355 -1.55 -0.90 -3.43
N TRP A 356 -0.37 -1.38 -3.03
CA TRP A 356 0.39 -2.45 -3.68
C TRP A 356 0.47 -3.65 -2.75
N ARG A 357 0.12 -4.83 -3.27
CA ARG A 357 0.14 -6.10 -2.54
C ARG A 357 0.84 -7.19 -3.33
N ASP A 358 1.44 -8.14 -2.64
CA ASP A 358 1.84 -9.44 -3.18
C ASP A 358 0.96 -10.52 -2.50
N PRO A 359 -0.08 -11.04 -3.19
CA PRO A 359 -1.05 -11.96 -2.58
C PRO A 359 -0.45 -13.22 -1.96
N GLU A 360 0.75 -13.62 -2.36
CA GLU A 360 1.43 -14.80 -1.84
C GLU A 360 2.48 -14.44 -0.77
N ASN A 361 2.98 -13.20 -0.77
CA ASN A 361 4.11 -12.80 0.07
C ASN A 361 3.88 -11.52 0.88
N ASP A 362 2.66 -11.03 1.00
CA ASP A 362 2.36 -9.96 1.94
C ASP A 362 2.86 -10.33 3.34
N PHE A 363 3.47 -9.37 4.03
CA PHE A 363 4.10 -9.57 5.35
C PHE A 363 5.19 -10.65 5.36
N GLY A 364 5.74 -11.02 4.19
CA GLY A 364 6.75 -12.05 4.04
C GLY A 364 6.25 -13.48 4.18
N ALA A 365 4.97 -13.76 3.94
CA ALA A 365 4.35 -15.05 4.20
C ALA A 365 5.05 -16.22 3.47
N ASP A 366 5.29 -16.09 2.16
CA ASP A 366 5.97 -17.11 1.34
C ASP A 366 7.45 -17.28 1.75
N LEU A 367 8.14 -16.15 1.99
CA LEU A 367 9.55 -16.16 2.43
C LEU A 367 9.73 -16.84 3.78
N LEU A 368 8.84 -16.58 4.74
CA LEU A 368 8.87 -17.20 6.07
C LEU A 368 8.53 -18.69 6.00
N ALA A 369 7.56 -19.08 5.17
CA ALA A 369 7.23 -20.48 4.95
C ALA A 369 8.45 -21.25 4.41
N HIS A 370 9.16 -20.66 3.46
CA HIS A 370 10.41 -21.24 2.91
C HIS A 370 11.51 -21.31 3.97
N HIS A 371 11.76 -20.22 4.71
CA HIS A 371 12.76 -20.16 5.78
C HIS A 371 12.53 -21.27 6.82
N TYR A 372 11.32 -21.38 7.36
CA TYR A 372 10.99 -22.40 8.36
C TYR A 372 11.02 -23.84 7.84
N ALA A 373 10.82 -24.05 6.54
CA ALA A 373 10.87 -25.38 5.95
C ALA A 373 12.31 -25.92 5.75
N TYR A 374 13.32 -25.04 5.63
CA TYR A 374 14.68 -25.41 5.27
C TYR A 374 15.71 -25.16 6.37
N GLU A 375 15.41 -24.39 7.39
CA GLU A 375 16.35 -24.07 8.47
C GLU A 375 15.96 -24.67 9.84
N HIS A 376 14.84 -25.35 9.93
CA HIS A 376 14.32 -26.07 11.08
C HIS A 376 13.84 -27.47 10.71
#